data_60ad784550d7f45e12503f72c6a7c693
#
_entry.id   60ad784550d7f45e12503f72c6a7c693
#
_cell.length_a   1.000
_cell.length_b   1.000
_cell.length_c   1.000
_cell.angle_alpha   90.00
_cell.angle_beta   90.00
_cell.angle_gamma   90.00
#
_symmetry.space_group_name_H-M   'P 1'
#
loop_
_entity.id
_entity.type
_entity.pdbx_description
1 polymer ?
#
loop_
_entity_poly.entity_id
_entity_poly.type
_entity_poly.pdbx_seq_one_letter_code
_entity_poly.pdbx_strand_id
1 'polypeptide(L)'
;MKHFFVVAREDKKEILEFVQKLTDYIEKRGGTCAYGINPDDALEAELDLPEDTQGILVAGGDGTVIRAAQNIFGKNIPMIGINRGHLGYLCDLDDASVYDAIDAMMAGDYSIEERMMLSGHMVDAQGNAGKEIQALNDIVLCSSAGLQVMHVVVYVNGQYLYAYN
;
A
#
# COMPACT_ATOMS: atom_id res chain seq x y z
N MET A 1 -11.53 16.39 2.36
CA MET A 1 -12.00 15.09 1.86
C MET A 1 -13.28 14.70 2.58
N LYS A 2 -14.18 13.93 1.94
CA LYS A 2 -15.42 13.45 2.57
C LYS A 2 -15.69 11.97 2.29
N HIS A 3 -15.04 11.39 1.28
CA HIS A 3 -15.25 10.02 0.85
C HIS A 3 -13.99 9.21 1.09
N PHE A 4 -14.03 8.34 2.09
CA PHE A 4 -12.88 7.56 2.53
C PHE A 4 -13.07 6.08 2.21
N PHE A 5 -11.94 5.39 2.02
CA PHE A 5 -11.91 3.94 1.94
C PHE A 5 -10.89 3.40 2.94
N VAL A 6 -11.28 2.43 3.76
CA VAL A 6 -10.37 1.78 4.71
C VAL A 6 -9.87 0.48 4.11
N VAL A 7 -8.57 0.34 4.00
CA VAL A 7 -7.91 -0.92 3.66
C VAL A 7 -7.47 -1.60 4.95
N ALA A 8 -7.92 -2.82 5.17
CA ALA A 8 -7.48 -3.65 6.30
C ALA A 8 -6.78 -4.92 5.80
N ARG A 9 -5.83 -5.44 6.58
CA ARG A 9 -5.05 -6.63 6.22
C ARG A 9 -5.83 -7.93 6.35
N GLU A 10 -6.65 -8.05 7.36
CA GLU A 10 -7.33 -9.28 7.76
C GLU A 10 -8.73 -8.97 8.31
N ASP A 11 -9.58 -9.99 8.28
CA ASP A 11 -10.95 -9.94 8.78
C ASP A 11 -11.08 -10.28 10.28
N LYS A 12 -9.99 -10.13 11.04
CA LYS A 12 -10.03 -10.33 12.48
C LYS A 12 -11.03 -9.40 13.15
N LYS A 13 -11.76 -9.91 14.13
CA LYS A 13 -12.80 -9.17 14.87
C LYS A 13 -12.33 -7.80 15.36
N GLU A 14 -11.12 -7.72 15.90
CA GLU A 14 -10.55 -6.46 16.41
C GLU A 14 -10.32 -5.42 15.31
N ILE A 15 -9.91 -5.87 14.13
CA ILE A 15 -9.73 -5.00 12.96
C ILE A 15 -11.07 -4.53 12.44
N LEU A 16 -12.06 -5.41 12.33
CA LEU A 16 -13.42 -5.05 11.88
C LEU A 16 -14.09 -4.09 12.85
N GLU A 17 -13.94 -4.28 14.16
CA GLU A 17 -14.43 -3.35 15.18
C GLU A 17 -13.76 -1.96 15.05
N PHE A 18 -12.48 -1.92 14.74
CA PHE A 18 -11.78 -0.66 14.49
C PHE A 18 -12.27 0.03 13.21
N VAL A 19 -12.37 -0.70 12.11
CA VAL A 19 -12.91 -0.19 10.85
C VAL A 19 -14.31 0.37 11.05
N GLN A 20 -15.18 -0.34 11.80
CA GLN A 20 -16.52 0.14 12.11
C GLN A 20 -16.49 1.46 12.91
N LYS A 21 -15.59 1.59 13.89
CA LYS A 21 -15.43 2.83 14.65
C LYS A 21 -15.00 4.01 13.76
N LEU A 22 -14.09 3.77 12.81
CA LEU A 22 -13.69 4.80 11.85
C LEU A 22 -14.83 5.19 10.93
N THR A 23 -15.57 4.20 10.41
CA THR A 23 -16.75 4.43 9.57
C THR A 23 -17.77 5.28 10.30
N ASP A 24 -18.18 4.87 11.52
CA ASP A 24 -19.15 5.60 12.35
C ASP A 24 -18.68 7.04 12.64
N TYR A 25 -17.36 7.22 12.84
CA TYR A 25 -16.78 8.51 13.13
C TYR A 25 -16.85 9.46 11.92
N ILE A 26 -16.52 8.96 10.74
CA ILE A 26 -16.57 9.70 9.47
C ILE A 26 -18.01 10.05 9.11
N GLU A 27 -18.94 9.09 9.22
CA GLU A 27 -20.34 9.28 8.88
C GLU A 27 -21.04 10.30 9.79
N LYS A 28 -20.76 10.28 11.10
CA LYS A 28 -21.26 11.29 12.05
C LYS A 28 -20.81 12.72 11.71
N ARG A 29 -19.76 12.86 10.91
CA ARG A 29 -19.23 14.17 10.43
C ARG A 29 -19.69 14.52 9.03
N GLY A 30 -20.58 13.73 8.45
CA GLY A 30 -21.15 13.96 7.12
C GLY A 30 -20.26 13.54 5.97
N GLY A 31 -19.31 12.61 6.22
CA GLY A 31 -18.54 11.89 5.19
C GLY A 31 -19.14 10.53 4.89
N THR A 32 -18.53 9.79 4.00
CA THR A 32 -18.80 8.37 3.70
C THR A 32 -17.53 7.56 3.85
N CYS A 33 -17.69 6.30 4.25
CA CYS A 33 -16.56 5.39 4.42
C CYS A 33 -16.96 3.98 3.98
N ALA A 34 -16.25 3.46 2.99
CA ALA A 34 -16.30 2.05 2.62
C ALA A 34 -15.02 1.36 3.12
N TYR A 35 -14.97 0.03 3.07
CA TYR A 35 -13.77 -0.70 3.43
C TYR A 35 -13.58 -1.95 2.58
N GLY A 36 -12.34 -2.40 2.48
CA GLY A 36 -11.95 -3.65 1.84
C GLY A 36 -10.85 -4.37 2.60
N ILE A 37 -10.87 -5.69 2.52
CA ILE A 37 -9.83 -6.54 3.08
C ILE A 37 -8.78 -6.80 1.99
N ASN A 38 -7.52 -6.57 2.30
CA ASN A 38 -6.39 -6.86 1.44
C ASN A 38 -5.56 -8.00 2.07
N PRO A 39 -5.90 -9.27 1.81
CA PRO A 39 -5.24 -10.40 2.45
C PRO A 39 -3.77 -10.53 2.01
N ASP A 40 -2.93 -11.06 2.90
CA ASP A 40 -1.49 -11.19 2.69
C ASP A 40 -1.11 -12.05 1.47
N ASP A 41 -1.93 -13.03 1.14
CA ASP A 41 -1.63 -14.02 0.10
C ASP A 41 -2.07 -13.59 -1.30
N ALA A 42 -2.81 -12.49 -1.42
CA ALA A 42 -3.33 -12.04 -2.71
C ALA A 42 -2.47 -10.90 -3.28
N LEU A 43 -1.42 -11.25 -4.01
CA LEU A 43 -0.58 -10.31 -4.77
C LEU A 43 -1.38 -9.52 -5.85
N GLU A 44 -2.58 -9.97 -6.19
CA GLU A 44 -3.39 -9.44 -7.28
C GLU A 44 -4.84 -9.12 -6.86
N ALA A 45 -5.13 -9.01 -5.56
CA ALA A 45 -6.47 -8.60 -5.14
C ALA A 45 -6.70 -7.13 -5.51
N GLU A 46 -7.50 -6.89 -6.53
CA GLU A 46 -7.97 -5.53 -6.82
C GLU A 46 -8.88 -5.07 -5.67
N LEU A 47 -8.60 -3.89 -5.15
CA LEU A 47 -9.50 -3.22 -4.22
C LEU A 47 -10.67 -2.63 -5.01
N ASP A 48 -11.88 -3.05 -4.67
CA ASP A 48 -13.11 -2.48 -5.23
C ASP A 48 -13.38 -1.11 -4.58
N LEU A 49 -12.70 -0.10 -5.12
CA LEU A 49 -12.79 1.26 -4.62
C LEU A 49 -13.98 1.98 -5.26
N PRO A 50 -14.88 2.58 -4.46
CA PRO A 50 -15.87 3.51 -4.98
C PRO A 50 -15.22 4.61 -5.83
N GLU A 51 -15.87 4.98 -6.95
CA GLU A 51 -15.33 5.96 -7.90
C GLU A 51 -15.10 7.35 -7.28
N ASP A 52 -15.87 7.69 -6.24
CA ASP A 52 -15.79 8.96 -5.54
C ASP A 52 -14.81 8.95 -4.36
N THR A 53 -14.02 7.89 -4.18
CA THR A 53 -13.02 7.80 -3.11
C THR A 53 -11.99 8.93 -3.20
N GLN A 54 -11.85 9.70 -2.13
CA GLN A 54 -10.97 10.86 -2.04
C GLN A 54 -9.73 10.63 -1.18
N GLY A 55 -9.77 9.65 -0.29
CA GLY A 55 -8.64 9.29 0.58
C GLY A 55 -8.72 7.87 1.07
N ILE A 56 -7.58 7.23 1.26
CA ILE A 56 -7.46 5.85 1.72
C ILE A 56 -6.78 5.82 3.09
N LEU A 57 -7.43 5.16 4.04
CA LEU A 57 -6.90 4.88 5.37
C LEU A 57 -6.44 3.41 5.40
N VAL A 58 -5.16 3.17 5.62
CA VAL A 58 -4.60 1.81 5.62
C VAL A 58 -4.37 1.33 7.05
N ALA A 59 -5.23 0.45 7.55
CA ALA A 59 -5.15 -0.11 8.89
C ALA A 59 -4.26 -1.36 8.92
N GLY A 60 -2.99 -1.20 9.28
CA GLY A 60 -2.03 -2.30 9.30
C GLY A 60 -0.61 -1.84 9.63
N GLY A 61 0.38 -2.56 9.15
CA GLY A 61 1.79 -2.19 9.20
C GLY A 61 2.32 -1.82 7.80
N ASP A 62 3.64 -1.60 7.70
CA ASP A 62 4.30 -1.20 6.45
C ASP A 62 3.98 -2.11 5.26
N GLY A 63 3.90 -3.43 5.47
CA GLY A 63 3.53 -4.37 4.42
C GLY A 63 2.13 -4.14 3.86
N THR A 64 1.16 -3.73 4.70
CA THR A 64 -0.19 -3.40 4.26
C THR A 64 -0.20 -2.11 3.44
N VAL A 65 0.59 -1.11 3.85
CA VAL A 65 0.75 0.16 3.12
C VAL A 65 1.38 -0.08 1.74
N ILE A 66 2.45 -0.89 1.67
CA ILE A 66 3.12 -1.23 0.40
C ILE A 66 2.15 -1.90 -0.57
N ARG A 67 1.35 -2.86 -0.12
CA ARG A 67 0.35 -3.54 -0.96
C ARG A 67 -0.79 -2.62 -1.39
N ALA A 68 -1.29 -1.81 -0.47
CA ALA A 68 -2.31 -0.82 -0.80
C ALA A 68 -1.80 0.12 -1.89
N ALA A 69 -0.55 0.60 -1.81
CA ALA A 69 0.07 1.45 -2.82
C ALA A 69 0.15 0.76 -4.20
N GLN A 70 0.48 -0.54 -4.24
CA GLN A 70 0.49 -1.32 -5.48
C GLN A 70 -0.91 -1.42 -6.09
N ASN A 71 -1.93 -1.69 -5.28
CA ASN A 71 -3.32 -1.87 -5.73
C ASN A 71 -3.98 -0.58 -6.22
N ILE A 72 -3.54 0.57 -5.72
CA ILE A 72 -4.05 1.88 -6.14
C ILE A 72 -3.15 2.60 -7.13
N PHE A 73 -2.10 1.95 -7.62
CA PHE A 73 -1.17 2.55 -8.56
C PHE A 73 -1.90 3.18 -9.75
N GLY A 74 -1.57 4.42 -10.08
CA GLY A 74 -2.19 5.18 -11.16
C GLY A 74 -3.55 5.81 -10.85
N LYS A 75 -4.16 5.54 -9.69
CA LYS A 75 -5.46 6.14 -9.30
C LYS A 75 -5.35 7.56 -8.74
N ASN A 76 -4.14 8.01 -8.39
CA ASN A 76 -3.88 9.34 -7.80
C ASN A 76 -4.75 9.67 -6.58
N ILE A 77 -5.04 8.68 -5.75
CA ILE A 77 -5.77 8.84 -4.49
C ILE A 77 -4.74 8.84 -3.35
N PRO A 78 -4.70 9.87 -2.50
CA PRO A 78 -3.79 9.92 -1.37
C PRO A 78 -4.16 8.85 -0.33
N MET A 79 -3.13 8.30 0.33
CA MET A 79 -3.28 7.27 1.35
C MET A 79 -2.46 7.62 2.59
N ILE A 80 -2.91 7.17 3.76
CA ILE A 80 -2.20 7.32 5.01
C ILE A 80 -2.27 6.02 5.82
N GLY A 81 -1.13 5.60 6.38
CA GLY A 81 -1.00 4.40 7.19
C GLY A 81 -1.38 4.62 8.65
N ILE A 82 -2.17 3.70 9.20
CA ILE A 82 -2.53 3.64 10.63
C ILE A 82 -1.87 2.39 11.20
N ASN A 83 -0.90 2.58 12.09
CA ASN A 83 -0.16 1.48 12.69
C ASN A 83 -1.06 0.66 13.62
N ARG A 84 -1.23 -0.61 13.28
CA ARG A 84 -2.00 -1.60 14.07
C ARG A 84 -1.12 -2.78 14.53
N GLY A 85 0.17 -2.57 14.66
CA GLY A 85 1.12 -3.61 15.04
C GLY A 85 2.45 -3.05 15.51
N HIS A 86 3.54 -3.59 14.99
CA HIS A 86 4.88 -3.10 15.29
C HIS A 86 5.14 -1.76 14.61
N LEU A 87 5.89 -0.90 15.28
CA LEU A 87 6.32 0.39 14.74
C LEU A 87 7.06 0.17 13.42
N GLY A 88 6.61 0.86 12.37
CA GLY A 88 7.19 0.85 11.03
C GLY A 88 7.59 2.26 10.57
N TYR A 89 7.90 2.40 9.31
CA TYR A 89 8.33 3.65 8.68
C TYR A 89 7.28 4.28 7.76
N LEU A 90 6.22 3.54 7.41
CA LEU A 90 5.22 3.98 6.43
C LEU A 90 3.87 4.33 7.06
N CYS A 91 3.70 4.08 8.36
CA CYS A 91 2.49 4.43 9.08
C CYS A 91 2.75 5.66 9.95
N ASP A 92 2.05 6.75 9.68
CA ASP A 92 2.19 8.02 10.40
C ASP A 92 1.19 8.16 11.56
N LEU A 93 0.13 7.35 11.57
CA LEU A 93 -0.94 7.39 12.54
C LEU A 93 -0.97 6.14 13.43
N ASP A 94 -1.59 6.30 14.58
CA ASP A 94 -1.97 5.24 15.51
C ASP A 94 -3.45 5.36 15.91
N ASP A 95 -3.91 4.52 16.83
CA ASP A 95 -5.29 4.51 17.31
C ASP A 95 -5.71 5.83 18.00
N ALA A 96 -4.76 6.58 18.54
CA ALA A 96 -5.03 7.84 19.25
C ALA A 96 -5.10 9.03 18.28
N SER A 97 -4.19 9.09 17.31
CA SER A 97 -4.02 10.22 16.39
C SER A 97 -4.92 10.15 15.15
N VAL A 98 -5.49 8.97 14.83
CA VAL A 98 -6.28 8.80 13.60
C VAL A 98 -7.51 9.70 13.52
N TYR A 99 -8.18 9.94 14.64
CA TYR A 99 -9.40 10.74 14.66
C TYR A 99 -9.14 12.22 14.38
N ASP A 100 -8.07 12.77 14.96
CA ASP A 100 -7.65 14.15 14.69
C ASP A 100 -7.19 14.30 13.24
N ALA A 101 -6.50 13.30 12.69
CA ALA A 101 -6.11 13.27 11.29
C ALA A 101 -7.30 13.23 10.34
N ILE A 102 -8.34 12.44 10.65
CA ILE A 102 -9.60 12.43 9.87
C ILE A 102 -10.25 13.81 9.91
N ASP A 103 -10.33 14.46 11.07
CA ASP A 103 -10.91 15.79 11.20
C ASP A 103 -10.12 16.83 10.37
N ALA A 104 -8.79 16.78 10.40
CA ALA A 104 -7.93 17.64 9.58
C ALA A 104 -8.12 17.38 8.08
N MET A 105 -8.16 16.13 7.66
CA MET A 105 -8.43 15.77 6.25
C MET A 105 -9.82 16.22 5.79
N MET A 106 -10.84 16.11 6.63
CA MET A 106 -12.19 16.58 6.30
C MET A 106 -12.28 18.11 6.24
N ALA A 107 -11.52 18.81 7.07
CA ALA A 107 -11.41 20.27 7.07
C ALA A 107 -10.57 20.80 5.89
N GLY A 108 -9.79 19.95 5.21
CA GLY A 108 -8.84 20.37 4.17
C GLY A 108 -7.48 20.82 4.71
N ASP A 109 -7.22 20.60 5.99
CA ASP A 109 -5.96 20.93 6.67
C ASP A 109 -4.99 19.74 6.63
N TYR A 110 -4.41 19.51 5.46
CA TYR A 110 -3.41 18.46 5.23
C TYR A 110 -2.50 18.84 4.07
N SER A 111 -1.32 18.23 4.02
CA SER A 111 -0.41 18.25 2.87
C SER A 111 -0.26 16.84 2.28
N ILE A 112 0.06 16.77 0.99
CA ILE A 112 0.33 15.51 0.29
C ILE A 112 1.83 15.44 0.03
N GLU A 113 2.46 14.33 0.45
CA GLU A 113 3.81 13.97 0.09
C GLU A 113 3.77 13.01 -1.10
N GLU A 114 4.43 13.37 -2.20
CA GLU A 114 4.58 12.50 -3.35
C GLU A 114 5.77 11.56 -3.15
N ARG A 115 5.55 10.27 -3.33
CA ARG A 115 6.59 9.24 -3.23
C ARG A 115 6.82 8.58 -4.57
N MET A 116 8.09 8.48 -4.96
CA MET A 116 8.52 7.76 -6.16
C MET A 116 8.28 6.26 -5.98
N MET A 117 7.78 5.61 -7.02
CA MET A 117 7.65 4.16 -7.09
C MET A 117 8.61 3.58 -8.16
N LEU A 118 9.00 2.33 -7.97
CA LEU A 118 9.75 1.56 -8.95
C LEU A 118 8.78 0.84 -9.88
N SER A 119 9.15 0.75 -11.16
CA SER A 119 8.50 -0.11 -12.13
C SER A 119 9.53 -1.09 -12.70
N GLY A 120 9.15 -2.34 -12.87
CA GLY A 120 10.01 -3.37 -13.40
C GLY A 120 9.26 -4.53 -14.04
N HIS A 121 9.95 -5.28 -14.90
CA HIS A 121 9.45 -6.51 -15.48
C HIS A 121 10.57 -7.50 -15.70
N MET A 122 10.25 -8.77 -15.74
CA MET A 122 11.19 -9.80 -16.17
C MET A 122 11.24 -9.85 -17.68
N VAL A 123 12.43 -10.09 -18.24
CA VAL A 123 12.63 -10.34 -19.66
C VAL A 123 13.20 -11.75 -19.80
N ASP A 124 12.59 -12.59 -20.63
CA ASP A 124 13.10 -13.93 -20.88
C ASP A 124 14.34 -13.93 -21.79
N ALA A 125 14.96 -15.10 -21.97
CA ALA A 125 16.14 -15.25 -22.82
C ALA A 125 15.87 -14.94 -24.30
N GLN A 126 14.62 -14.90 -24.73
CA GLN A 126 14.18 -14.56 -26.09
C GLN A 126 13.89 -13.05 -26.24
N GLY A 127 13.97 -12.29 -25.14
CA GLY A 127 13.69 -10.85 -25.13
C GLY A 127 12.23 -10.49 -24.91
N ASN A 128 11.36 -11.44 -24.56
CA ASN A 128 9.96 -11.15 -24.27
C ASN A 128 9.81 -10.58 -22.86
N ALA A 129 9.12 -9.46 -22.75
CA ALA A 129 8.79 -8.83 -21.47
C ALA A 129 7.62 -9.56 -20.80
N GLY A 130 7.77 -9.88 -19.51
CA GLY A 130 6.71 -10.37 -18.66
C GLY A 130 5.83 -9.24 -18.15
N LYS A 131 4.95 -9.57 -17.18
CA LYS A 131 4.07 -8.60 -16.52
C LYS A 131 4.89 -7.51 -15.84
N GLU A 132 4.48 -6.28 -16.00
CA GLU A 132 5.03 -5.16 -15.28
C GLU A 132 4.59 -5.19 -13.80
N ILE A 133 5.52 -4.97 -12.90
CA ILE A 133 5.29 -4.90 -11.45
C ILE A 133 5.65 -3.51 -10.94
N GLN A 134 4.91 -3.04 -9.96
CA GLN A 134 5.15 -1.76 -9.30
C GLN A 134 5.57 -2.01 -7.85
N ALA A 135 6.50 -1.21 -7.34
CA ALA A 135 6.95 -1.31 -5.96
C ALA A 135 7.11 0.07 -5.34
N LEU A 136 6.53 0.25 -4.15
CA LEU A 136 6.73 1.47 -3.37
C LEU A 136 8.13 1.51 -2.73
N ASN A 137 8.66 0.36 -2.34
CA ASN A 137 9.90 0.26 -1.59
C ASN A 137 11.01 -0.38 -2.45
N ASP A 138 10.90 -1.67 -2.74
CA ASP A 138 11.93 -2.44 -3.44
C ASP A 138 11.34 -3.56 -4.30
N ILE A 139 12.11 -3.99 -5.30
CA ILE A 139 11.84 -5.19 -6.10
C ILE A 139 12.85 -6.23 -5.69
N VAL A 140 12.37 -7.35 -5.15
CA VAL A 140 13.19 -8.42 -4.61
C VAL A 140 13.34 -9.55 -5.64
N LEU A 141 14.58 -9.95 -5.92
CA LEU A 141 14.91 -11.14 -6.70
C LEU A 141 15.26 -12.29 -5.74
N CYS A 142 14.56 -13.40 -5.86
CA CYS A 142 14.84 -14.59 -5.06
C CYS A 142 14.80 -15.86 -5.90
N SER A 143 15.57 -16.88 -5.48
CA SER A 143 15.50 -18.20 -6.12
C SER A 143 14.19 -18.91 -5.76
N SER A 144 13.50 -19.45 -6.75
CA SER A 144 12.33 -20.30 -6.53
C SER A 144 12.70 -21.73 -6.10
N ALA A 145 13.95 -22.12 -6.24
CA ALA A 145 14.44 -23.50 -6.02
C ALA A 145 15.14 -23.69 -4.65
N GLY A 146 14.81 -22.88 -3.64
CA GLY A 146 15.33 -23.03 -2.28
C GLY A 146 16.81 -22.66 -2.15
N LEU A 147 17.67 -23.61 -1.80
CA LEU A 147 19.10 -23.37 -1.49
C LEU A 147 20.02 -23.16 -2.71
N GLN A 148 19.48 -22.85 -3.88
CA GLN A 148 20.31 -22.58 -5.04
C GLN A 148 20.92 -21.17 -4.99
N VAL A 149 22.23 -21.09 -5.24
CA VAL A 149 22.93 -19.83 -5.39
C VAL A 149 22.52 -19.18 -6.71
N MET A 150 22.11 -17.91 -6.65
CA MET A 150 21.83 -17.12 -7.84
C MET A 150 23.07 -16.32 -8.24
N HIS A 151 23.39 -16.37 -9.54
CA HIS A 151 24.34 -15.43 -10.12
C HIS A 151 23.58 -14.23 -10.68
N VAL A 152 23.82 -13.05 -10.13
CA VAL A 152 23.14 -11.83 -10.54
C VAL A 152 24.19 -10.82 -11.01
N VAL A 153 24.06 -10.35 -12.26
CA VAL A 153 24.89 -9.28 -12.80
C VAL A 153 24.04 -8.03 -12.93
N VAL A 154 24.50 -6.95 -12.32
CA VAL A 154 23.77 -5.69 -12.25
C VAL A 154 24.35 -4.66 -13.20
N TYR A 155 23.48 -4.03 -13.99
CA TYR A 155 23.80 -2.92 -14.88
C TYR A 155 22.93 -1.72 -14.48
N VAL A 156 23.50 -0.53 -14.54
CA VAL A 156 22.77 0.73 -14.35
C VAL A 156 22.98 1.58 -15.59
N ASN A 157 21.89 1.97 -16.24
CA ASN A 157 21.91 2.71 -17.52
C ASN A 157 22.78 2.05 -18.59
N GLY A 158 22.77 0.70 -18.66
CA GLY A 158 23.55 -0.08 -19.59
C GLY A 158 25.01 -0.26 -19.20
N GLN A 159 25.47 0.31 -18.10
CA GLN A 159 26.86 0.14 -17.62
C GLN A 159 26.90 -0.92 -16.53
N TYR A 160 27.88 -1.83 -16.63
CA TYR A 160 28.15 -2.84 -15.62
C TYR A 160 28.44 -2.18 -14.26
N LEU A 161 27.71 -2.62 -13.21
CA LEU A 161 27.95 -2.16 -11.86
C LEU A 161 28.68 -3.24 -11.03
N TYR A 162 28.06 -4.41 -10.89
CA TYR A 162 28.59 -5.48 -10.03
C TYR A 162 27.99 -6.85 -10.39
N ALA A 163 28.66 -7.92 -9.94
CA ALA A 163 28.17 -9.30 -10.00
C ALA A 163 28.15 -9.92 -8.60
N TYR A 164 27.01 -10.49 -8.22
CA TYR A 164 26.80 -11.23 -6.97
C TYR A 164 26.80 -12.73 -7.27
N ASN A 165 27.46 -13.51 -6.42
CA ASN A 165 27.55 -14.97 -6.48
C ASN A 165 27.03 -15.58 -5.21
#